data_d9fe461a9807ad3b8475304e901c6525
#
_entry.id   d9fe461a9807ad3b8475304e901c6525
#
_cell.length_a   1.000
_cell.length_b   1.000
_cell.length_c   1.000
_cell.angle_alpha   90.00
_cell.angle_beta   90.00
_cell.angle_gamma   90.00
#
_symmetry.space_group_name_H-M   'P 1'
#
loop_
_entity.id
_entity.type
_entity.pdbx_description
1 polymer ?
#
loop_
_entity_poly.entity_id
_entity_poly.type
_entity_poly.pdbx_seq_one_letter_code
_entity_poly.pdbx_strand_id
1 'polypeptide(L)'
;MRTTRLLLVSLLLLSLSACEKNVTVDIPEAEELFVVEGYIENGQPALLALSRTLPFFGSINVTNVIQNTVQGARVIVSDGTTIDTLDQLPGFGVYVSSLIGEAGKTYTLRVEAEGKVLTASTKIPEVVTLDSTWWKVDGERDSLGFVWARMTEPDTLGNCYRWFAQRI
;
A
#
# COMPACT_ATOMS: atom_id res chain seq x y z
N MET A 1 27.87 -24.20 56.29
CA MET A 1 26.63 -24.12 55.49
C MET A 1 26.26 -22.68 55.02
N ARG A 2 26.43 -21.64 55.83
CA ARG A 2 26.13 -20.23 55.42
C ARG A 2 27.09 -19.69 54.35
N THR A 3 28.37 -19.95 54.50
CA THR A 3 29.45 -19.50 53.57
C THR A 3 29.32 -20.15 52.17
N THR A 4 28.94 -21.43 52.13
CA THR A 4 28.74 -22.15 50.87
C THR A 4 27.53 -21.62 50.09
N ARG A 5 26.44 -21.22 50.78
CA ARG A 5 25.29 -20.58 50.14
C ARG A 5 25.59 -19.20 49.60
N LEU A 6 26.37 -18.42 50.32
CA LEU A 6 26.85 -17.10 49.86
C LEU A 6 27.73 -17.21 48.60
N LEU A 7 28.63 -18.19 48.53
CA LEU A 7 29.47 -18.45 47.35
C LEU A 7 28.61 -18.88 46.14
N LEU A 8 27.61 -19.71 46.35
CA LEU A 8 26.69 -20.13 45.26
C LEU A 8 25.85 -18.96 44.70
N VAL A 9 25.36 -18.07 45.59
CA VAL A 9 24.60 -16.88 45.18
C VAL A 9 25.51 -15.87 44.44
N SER A 10 26.76 -15.69 44.90
CA SER A 10 27.72 -14.84 44.20
C SER A 10 28.09 -15.38 42.82
N LEU A 11 28.26 -16.68 42.68
CA LEU A 11 28.53 -17.32 41.38
C LEU A 11 27.35 -17.23 40.41
N LEU A 12 26.12 -17.33 40.95
CA LEU A 12 24.91 -17.17 40.16
C LEU A 12 24.70 -15.72 39.69
N LEU A 13 25.05 -14.73 40.52
CA LEU A 13 25.00 -13.31 40.14
C LEU A 13 26.04 -12.91 39.08
N LEU A 14 27.20 -13.55 39.09
CA LEU A 14 28.22 -13.34 38.06
C LEU A 14 27.85 -13.94 36.69
N SER A 15 27.02 -15.00 36.66
CA SER A 15 26.58 -15.60 35.40
C SER A 15 25.46 -14.81 34.68
N LEU A 16 24.90 -13.78 35.33
CA LEU A 16 23.86 -12.92 34.75
C LEU A 16 24.41 -11.71 34.01
N SER A 17 25.72 -11.49 34.00
CA SER A 17 26.34 -10.46 33.16
C SER A 17 26.48 -10.96 31.73
N ALA A 18 25.34 -11.03 31.02
CA ALA A 18 25.32 -11.26 29.57
C ALA A 18 25.95 -10.03 28.91
N CYS A 19 27.11 -10.22 28.28
CA CYS A 19 27.71 -9.20 27.43
C CYS A 19 26.80 -9.03 26.18
N GLU A 20 26.01 -8.00 26.12
CA GLU A 20 25.42 -7.54 24.87
C GLU A 20 26.54 -6.95 24.00
N LYS A 21 26.79 -7.60 22.88
CA LYS A 21 27.69 -7.07 21.86
C LYS A 21 26.84 -6.29 20.86
N ASN A 22 26.94 -4.98 20.87
CA ASN A 22 26.39 -4.16 19.80
C ASN A 22 27.10 -4.51 18.49
N VAL A 23 26.35 -5.13 17.58
CA VAL A 23 26.82 -5.38 16.22
C VAL A 23 26.44 -4.18 15.38
N THR A 24 27.42 -3.37 15.02
CA THR A 24 27.25 -2.32 14.02
C THR A 24 27.35 -2.99 12.66
N VAL A 25 26.25 -3.06 11.94
CA VAL A 25 26.24 -3.52 10.55
C VAL A 25 26.44 -2.29 9.67
N ASP A 26 27.55 -2.28 8.94
CA ASP A 26 27.81 -1.26 7.93
C ASP A 26 26.95 -1.56 6.71
N ILE A 27 25.84 -0.84 6.57
CA ILE A 27 24.91 -1.01 5.47
C ILE A 27 25.20 0.08 4.46
N PRO A 28 25.52 -0.26 3.20
CA PRO A 28 25.68 0.72 2.15
C PRO A 28 24.42 1.61 2.05
N GLU A 29 24.58 2.89 1.94
CA GLU A 29 23.47 3.79 1.63
C GLU A 29 22.83 3.37 0.33
N ALA A 30 21.52 3.06 0.37
CA ALA A 30 20.76 2.75 -0.82
C ALA A 30 20.55 4.03 -1.65
N GLU A 31 20.63 3.92 -2.96
CA GLU A 31 20.30 5.01 -3.86
C GLU A 31 18.85 5.46 -3.64
N GLU A 32 18.64 6.77 -3.58
CA GLU A 32 17.31 7.37 -3.48
C GLU A 32 16.55 7.20 -4.78
N LEU A 33 15.44 6.45 -4.75
CA LEU A 33 14.62 6.16 -5.91
C LEU A 33 13.25 6.84 -5.78
N PHE A 34 12.65 7.19 -6.90
CA PHE A 34 11.25 7.59 -6.93
C PHE A 34 10.32 6.40 -6.69
N VAL A 35 9.32 6.63 -5.87
CA VAL A 35 8.21 5.71 -5.60
C VAL A 35 6.94 6.32 -6.13
N VAL A 36 6.31 5.64 -7.07
CA VAL A 36 5.03 6.02 -7.67
C VAL A 36 3.95 5.07 -7.20
N GLU A 37 2.95 5.59 -6.52
CA GLU A 37 1.76 4.85 -6.12
C GLU A 37 0.54 5.52 -6.77
N GLY A 38 -0.06 4.84 -7.76
CA GLY A 38 -1.14 5.40 -8.55
C GLY A 38 -2.36 4.48 -8.57
N TYR A 39 -3.54 5.09 -8.49
CA TYR A 39 -4.83 4.42 -8.53
C TYR A 39 -5.72 5.06 -9.57
N ILE A 40 -6.44 4.22 -10.30
CA ILE A 40 -7.56 4.62 -11.12
C ILE A 40 -8.64 3.55 -11.01
N GLU A 41 -9.84 3.94 -10.61
CA GLU A 41 -10.96 3.05 -10.40
C GLU A 41 -12.16 3.49 -11.24
N ASN A 42 -13.07 2.55 -11.50
CA ASN A 42 -14.29 2.86 -12.25
C ASN A 42 -15.13 3.91 -11.53
N GLY A 43 -15.46 5.00 -12.21
CA GLY A 43 -16.24 6.11 -11.68
C GLY A 43 -15.46 7.06 -10.75
N GLN A 44 -14.14 6.90 -10.60
CA GLN A 44 -13.30 7.75 -9.77
C GLN A 44 -12.20 8.45 -10.58
N PRO A 45 -11.74 9.63 -10.16
CA PRO A 45 -10.59 10.27 -10.75
C PRO A 45 -9.31 9.46 -10.50
N ALA A 46 -8.35 9.55 -11.41
CA ALA A 46 -7.03 8.99 -11.15
C ALA A 46 -6.33 9.78 -10.04
N LEU A 47 -5.67 9.07 -9.13
CA LEU A 47 -4.91 9.62 -8.02
C LEU A 47 -3.53 9.04 -8.01
N LEU A 48 -2.51 9.88 -7.77
CA LEU A 48 -1.11 9.47 -7.72
C LEU A 48 -0.42 10.12 -6.54
N ALA A 49 0.33 9.32 -5.78
CA ALA A 49 1.28 9.80 -4.80
C ALA A 49 2.71 9.58 -5.33
N LEU A 50 3.54 10.61 -5.23
CA LEU A 50 4.93 10.59 -5.65
C LEU A 50 5.84 10.90 -4.46
N SER A 51 6.73 9.97 -4.14
CA SER A 51 7.67 10.09 -3.04
C SER A 51 9.04 9.52 -3.41
N ARG A 52 9.97 9.58 -2.46
CA ARG A 52 11.28 8.90 -2.54
C ARG A 52 11.35 7.76 -1.53
N THR A 53 12.23 6.81 -1.81
CA THR A 53 12.56 5.75 -0.84
C THR A 53 13.09 6.34 0.45
N LEU A 54 12.71 5.75 1.58
CA LEU A 54 13.27 6.06 2.90
C LEU A 54 14.37 5.06 3.25
N PRO A 55 15.39 5.47 4.02
CA PRO A 55 16.39 4.55 4.55
C PRO A 55 15.73 3.46 5.40
N PHE A 56 16.12 2.20 5.19
CA PHE A 56 15.51 1.06 5.87
C PHE A 56 15.58 1.14 7.42
N PHE A 57 16.66 1.69 7.95
CA PHE A 57 16.89 1.85 9.40
C PHE A 57 16.58 3.25 9.93
N GLY A 58 15.93 4.09 9.14
CA GLY A 58 15.47 5.42 9.57
C GLY A 58 14.24 5.33 10.47
N SER A 59 14.07 6.30 11.36
CA SER A 59 12.80 6.45 12.08
C SER A 59 11.72 6.92 11.13
N ILE A 60 10.65 6.12 11.00
CA ILE A 60 9.48 6.52 10.19
C ILE A 60 8.56 7.34 11.07
N ASN A 61 8.45 8.63 10.77
CA ASN A 61 7.48 9.54 11.38
C ASN A 61 6.79 10.37 10.29
N VAL A 62 5.67 11.00 10.63
CA VAL A 62 4.86 11.76 9.68
C VAL A 62 5.66 12.87 8.98
N THR A 63 6.56 13.53 9.71
CA THR A 63 7.41 14.59 9.16
C THR A 63 8.33 14.05 8.08
N ASN A 64 8.99 12.92 8.33
CA ASN A 64 9.90 12.30 7.35
C ASN A 64 9.12 11.84 6.12
N VAL A 65 7.93 11.29 6.28
CA VAL A 65 7.07 10.89 5.15
C VAL A 65 6.74 12.09 4.27
N ILE A 66 6.29 13.20 4.86
CA ILE A 66 5.95 14.42 4.12
C ILE A 66 7.19 15.02 3.43
N GLN A 67 8.33 15.06 4.10
CA GLN A 67 9.57 15.58 3.53
C GLN A 67 10.10 14.77 2.34
N ASN A 68 9.76 13.49 2.27
CA ASN A 68 10.13 12.61 1.16
C ASN A 68 9.12 12.61 0.00
N THR A 69 8.07 13.41 0.07
CA THR A 69 7.16 13.60 -1.06
C THR A 69 7.82 14.47 -2.15
N VAL A 70 7.53 14.15 -3.40
CA VAL A 70 8.04 14.89 -4.56
C VAL A 70 6.97 15.83 -5.06
N GLN A 71 7.29 17.12 -5.07
CA GLN A 71 6.38 18.17 -5.53
C GLN A 71 6.89 18.76 -6.85
N GLY A 72 5.99 19.40 -7.61
CA GLY A 72 6.34 20.06 -8.86
C GLY A 72 6.60 19.10 -10.04
N ALA A 73 6.25 17.81 -9.90
CA ALA A 73 6.31 16.87 -11.00
C ALA A 73 5.20 17.15 -12.01
N ARG A 74 5.48 16.89 -13.29
CA ARG A 74 4.46 16.85 -14.32
C ARG A 74 3.92 15.43 -14.43
N VAL A 75 2.68 15.24 -14.05
CA VAL A 75 2.00 13.94 -14.06
C VAL A 75 0.90 13.94 -15.10
N ILE A 76 0.94 12.99 -16.02
CA ILE A 76 0.01 12.89 -17.13
C ILE A 76 -0.61 11.50 -17.12
N VAL A 77 -1.94 11.44 -17.26
CA VAL A 77 -2.69 10.21 -17.49
C VAL A 77 -3.42 10.28 -18.82
N SER A 78 -3.55 9.15 -19.52
CA SER A 78 -4.31 9.07 -20.77
C SER A 78 -5.04 7.74 -20.87
N ASP A 79 -6.28 7.78 -21.40
CA ASP A 79 -7.06 6.62 -21.81
C ASP A 79 -6.89 6.25 -23.29
N GLY A 80 -5.90 6.87 -23.96
CA GLY A 80 -5.65 6.72 -25.40
C GLY A 80 -6.44 7.71 -26.27
N THR A 81 -7.49 8.33 -25.76
CA THR A 81 -8.33 9.32 -26.45
C THR A 81 -8.17 10.69 -25.78
N THR A 82 -8.23 10.71 -24.48
CA THR A 82 -8.10 11.90 -23.65
C THR A 82 -6.75 11.89 -22.95
N ILE A 83 -6.13 13.05 -22.87
CA ILE A 83 -4.90 13.27 -22.10
C ILE A 83 -5.21 14.31 -21.05
N ASP A 84 -4.91 13.98 -19.80
CA ASP A 84 -5.08 14.87 -18.66
C ASP A 84 -3.77 15.05 -17.89
N THR A 85 -3.49 16.29 -17.48
CA THR A 85 -2.37 16.59 -16.58
C THR A 85 -2.92 16.80 -15.18
N LEU A 86 -2.44 15.98 -14.25
CA LEU A 86 -2.94 15.96 -12.89
C LEU A 86 -2.58 17.23 -12.13
N ASP A 87 -3.53 17.72 -11.36
CA ASP A 87 -3.34 18.84 -10.42
C ASP A 87 -2.69 18.36 -9.13
N GLN A 88 -1.64 19.04 -8.72
CA GLN A 88 -0.96 18.75 -7.46
C GLN A 88 -1.72 19.29 -6.27
N LEU A 89 -1.96 18.45 -5.26
CA LEU A 89 -2.40 18.90 -3.94
C LEU A 89 -1.22 19.50 -3.15
N PRO A 90 -1.31 20.75 -2.70
CA PRO A 90 -0.21 21.43 -2.04
C PRO A 90 0.29 20.66 -0.80
N GLY A 91 1.58 20.45 -0.69
CA GLY A 91 2.25 19.93 0.51
C GLY A 91 2.32 18.41 0.65
N PHE A 92 1.68 17.63 -0.23
CA PHE A 92 1.57 16.18 0.00
C PHE A 92 2.18 15.30 -1.09
N GLY A 93 2.71 15.86 -2.18
CA GLY A 93 3.18 15.06 -3.32
C GLY A 93 2.11 14.16 -3.92
N VAL A 94 0.84 14.57 -3.77
CA VAL A 94 -0.34 13.89 -4.30
C VAL A 94 -0.86 14.67 -5.50
N TYR A 95 -1.21 13.96 -6.55
CA TYR A 95 -1.69 14.50 -7.82
C TYR A 95 -3.04 13.86 -8.14
N VAL A 96 -3.99 14.67 -8.57
CA VAL A 96 -5.38 14.25 -8.86
C VAL A 96 -5.75 14.64 -10.28
N SER A 97 -6.34 13.72 -11.01
CA SER A 97 -6.83 13.90 -12.38
C SER A 97 -8.26 14.43 -12.40
N SER A 98 -8.62 15.12 -13.46
CA SER A 98 -10.01 15.37 -13.83
C SER A 98 -10.62 14.21 -14.64
N LEU A 99 -9.76 13.32 -15.20
CA LEU A 99 -10.18 12.17 -15.99
C LEU A 99 -10.73 11.08 -15.06
N ILE A 100 -11.96 10.66 -15.34
CA ILE A 100 -12.67 9.63 -14.57
C ILE A 100 -12.42 8.26 -15.20
N GLY A 101 -12.09 7.27 -14.36
CA GLY A 101 -11.87 5.91 -14.78
C GLY A 101 -13.15 5.22 -15.27
N GLU A 102 -13.03 4.42 -16.32
CA GLU A 102 -14.11 3.62 -16.90
C GLU A 102 -13.70 2.16 -17.02
N ALA A 103 -14.60 1.26 -16.66
CA ALA A 103 -14.37 -0.18 -16.79
C ALA A 103 -14.02 -0.57 -18.25
N GLY A 104 -13.11 -1.54 -18.39
CA GLY A 104 -12.63 -2.03 -19.67
C GLY A 104 -11.55 -1.20 -20.33
N LYS A 105 -11.33 0.04 -19.91
CA LYS A 105 -10.32 0.94 -20.49
C LYS A 105 -8.92 0.68 -19.94
N THR A 106 -7.93 0.92 -20.81
CA THR A 106 -6.50 0.93 -20.46
C THR A 106 -6.03 2.36 -20.29
N TYR A 107 -5.27 2.60 -19.24
CA TYR A 107 -4.70 3.90 -18.91
C TYR A 107 -3.18 3.84 -18.92
N THR A 108 -2.58 4.90 -19.43
CA THR A 108 -1.13 5.10 -19.40
C THR A 108 -0.81 6.28 -18.50
N LEU A 109 0.24 6.12 -17.71
CA LEU A 109 0.77 7.14 -16.82
C LEU A 109 2.15 7.56 -17.29
N ARG A 110 2.43 8.86 -17.25
CA ARG A 110 3.75 9.44 -17.45
C ARG A 110 4.03 10.45 -16.35
N VAL A 111 5.13 10.27 -15.63
CA VAL A 111 5.60 11.16 -14.58
C VAL A 111 6.95 11.73 -14.99
N GLU A 112 7.07 13.05 -15.00
CA GLU A 112 8.30 13.78 -15.27
C GLU A 112 8.70 14.55 -13.99
N ALA A 113 9.79 14.15 -13.37
CA ALA A 113 10.29 14.76 -12.14
C ALA A 113 11.82 14.77 -12.14
N GLU A 114 12.41 15.92 -11.84
CA GLU A 114 13.86 16.10 -11.65
C GLU A 114 14.70 15.50 -12.80
N GLY A 115 14.24 15.68 -14.03
CA GLY A 115 14.93 15.19 -15.24
C GLY A 115 14.76 13.68 -15.50
N LYS A 116 14.05 12.95 -14.65
CA LYS A 116 13.68 11.55 -14.86
C LYS A 116 12.26 11.44 -15.41
N VAL A 117 12.04 10.40 -16.21
CA VAL A 117 10.72 10.06 -16.76
C VAL A 117 10.36 8.64 -16.33
N LEU A 118 9.19 8.49 -15.72
CA LEU A 118 8.64 7.21 -15.31
C LEU A 118 7.35 6.98 -16.10
N THR A 119 7.10 5.73 -16.50
CA THR A 119 5.89 5.36 -17.24
C THR A 119 5.30 4.09 -16.67
N ALA A 120 3.97 4.00 -16.68
CA ALA A 120 3.24 2.80 -16.29
C ALA A 120 1.98 2.66 -17.14
N SER A 121 1.41 1.47 -17.15
CA SER A 121 0.13 1.21 -17.79
C SER A 121 -0.68 0.27 -16.93
N THR A 122 -1.99 0.50 -16.88
CA THR A 122 -2.94 -0.35 -16.16
C THR A 122 -4.25 -0.43 -16.93
N LYS A 123 -5.03 -1.46 -16.66
CA LYS A 123 -6.39 -1.62 -17.21
C LYS A 123 -7.38 -1.75 -16.05
N ILE A 124 -8.48 -1.00 -16.11
CA ILE A 124 -9.64 -1.26 -15.26
C ILE A 124 -10.37 -2.48 -15.84
N PRO A 125 -10.52 -3.56 -15.07
CA PRO A 125 -11.25 -4.74 -15.56
C PRO A 125 -12.70 -4.42 -15.93
N GLU A 126 -13.31 -5.29 -16.74
CA GLU A 126 -14.75 -5.24 -16.98
C GLU A 126 -15.52 -5.52 -15.69
N VAL A 127 -16.70 -4.94 -15.58
CA VAL A 127 -17.56 -5.14 -14.41
C VAL A 127 -18.14 -6.55 -14.44
N VAL A 128 -17.93 -7.29 -13.36
CA VAL A 128 -18.60 -8.56 -13.12
C VAL A 128 -19.73 -8.32 -12.12
N THR A 129 -20.95 -8.56 -12.56
CA THR A 129 -22.14 -8.34 -11.73
C THR A 129 -22.39 -9.52 -10.80
N LEU A 130 -22.99 -9.24 -9.64
CA LEU A 130 -23.54 -10.28 -8.79
C LEU A 130 -24.87 -10.78 -9.36
N ASP A 131 -24.99 -12.10 -9.56
CA ASP A 131 -26.23 -12.72 -10.03
C ASP A 131 -27.33 -12.67 -8.96
N SER A 132 -26.93 -12.89 -7.69
CA SER A 132 -27.85 -12.84 -6.56
C SER A 132 -27.12 -12.72 -5.22
N THR A 133 -27.81 -12.20 -4.23
CA THR A 133 -27.37 -12.18 -2.83
C THR A 133 -28.51 -12.64 -1.94
N TRP A 134 -28.20 -13.40 -0.88
CA TRP A 134 -29.19 -13.83 0.09
C TRP A 134 -28.60 -14.02 1.47
N TRP A 135 -29.44 -13.97 2.47
CA TRP A 135 -29.10 -14.27 3.84
C TRP A 135 -29.31 -15.76 4.13
N LYS A 136 -28.33 -16.40 4.78
CA LYS A 136 -28.43 -17.76 5.27
C LYS A 136 -28.17 -17.77 6.76
N VAL A 137 -29.16 -18.23 7.53
CA VAL A 137 -29.06 -18.37 8.99
C VAL A 137 -28.02 -19.44 9.34
N ASP A 138 -27.23 -19.19 10.38
CA ASP A 138 -26.37 -20.20 11.00
C ASP A 138 -27.24 -21.27 11.66
N GLY A 139 -27.06 -22.53 11.28
CA GLY A 139 -27.93 -23.64 11.75
C GLY A 139 -27.88 -23.88 13.26
N GLU A 140 -26.91 -23.33 13.99
CA GLU A 140 -26.79 -23.43 15.45
C GLU A 140 -27.31 -22.19 16.20
N ARG A 141 -27.46 -21.05 15.52
CA ARG A 141 -27.81 -19.76 16.14
C ARG A 141 -28.75 -18.96 15.25
N ASP A 142 -30.02 -18.96 15.58
CA ASP A 142 -31.08 -18.30 14.80
C ASP A 142 -30.89 -16.78 14.62
N SER A 143 -30.13 -16.13 15.52
CA SER A 143 -29.85 -14.70 15.46
C SER A 143 -28.61 -14.32 14.62
N LEU A 144 -27.86 -15.30 14.16
CA LEU A 144 -26.66 -15.12 13.36
C LEU A 144 -26.80 -15.76 11.99
N GLY A 145 -26.02 -15.28 11.04
CA GLY A 145 -26.02 -15.85 9.70
C GLY A 145 -24.98 -15.17 8.81
N PHE A 146 -25.00 -15.57 7.57
CA PHE A 146 -24.03 -15.15 6.56
C PHE A 146 -24.73 -14.57 5.35
N VAL A 147 -24.15 -13.51 4.78
CA VAL A 147 -24.53 -13.03 3.46
C VAL A 147 -23.83 -13.91 2.42
N TRP A 148 -24.62 -14.54 1.60
CA TRP A 148 -24.14 -15.32 0.47
C TRP A 148 -24.32 -14.51 -0.81
N ALA A 149 -23.39 -14.68 -1.74
CA ALA A 149 -23.46 -14.10 -3.06
C ALA A 149 -23.18 -15.16 -4.11
N ARG A 150 -23.82 -15.04 -5.24
CA ARG A 150 -23.53 -15.81 -6.44
C ARG A 150 -23.07 -14.83 -7.51
N MET A 151 -22.04 -15.20 -8.23
CA MET A 151 -21.61 -14.50 -9.43
C MET A 151 -21.11 -15.52 -10.44
N THR A 152 -21.27 -15.20 -11.72
CA THR A 152 -20.71 -15.98 -12.82
C THR A 152 -19.36 -15.34 -13.19
N GLU A 153 -18.29 -16.08 -12.95
CA GLU A 153 -16.95 -15.64 -13.29
C GLU A 153 -16.72 -15.71 -14.80
N PRO A 154 -16.15 -14.67 -15.44
CA PRO A 154 -15.71 -14.73 -16.82
C PRO A 154 -14.64 -15.82 -17.02
N ASP A 155 -14.65 -16.50 -18.17
CA ASP A 155 -13.67 -17.53 -18.54
C ASP A 155 -12.30 -16.90 -18.91
N THR A 156 -11.71 -16.17 -17.96
CA THR A 156 -10.41 -15.51 -18.07
C THR A 156 -9.54 -15.88 -16.87
N LEU A 157 -8.26 -16.17 -17.14
CA LEU A 157 -7.31 -16.50 -16.06
C LEU A 157 -6.87 -15.25 -15.32
N GLY A 158 -6.68 -15.39 -14.00
CA GLY A 158 -6.08 -14.35 -13.15
C GLY A 158 -7.07 -13.35 -12.56
N ASN A 159 -8.36 -13.62 -12.61
CA ASN A 159 -9.36 -12.80 -11.95
C ASN A 159 -9.20 -12.86 -10.42
N CYS A 160 -9.21 -11.70 -9.78
CA CYS A 160 -9.17 -11.56 -8.33
C CYS A 160 -10.34 -10.70 -7.88
N TYR A 161 -11.07 -11.18 -6.88
CA TYR A 161 -12.23 -10.48 -6.33
C TYR A 161 -11.97 -10.13 -4.87
N ARG A 162 -12.37 -8.91 -4.47
CA ARG A 162 -12.36 -8.48 -3.09
C ARG A 162 -13.77 -8.13 -2.66
N TRP A 163 -14.20 -8.66 -1.53
CA TRP A 163 -15.52 -8.47 -0.96
C TRP A 163 -15.46 -7.49 0.20
N PHE A 164 -16.40 -6.55 0.20
CA PHE A 164 -16.59 -5.63 1.30
C PHE A 164 -18.03 -5.68 1.76
N ALA A 165 -18.26 -5.67 3.05
CA ALA A 165 -19.56 -5.53 3.64
C ALA A 165 -19.55 -4.34 4.59
N GLN A 166 -20.53 -3.46 4.45
CA GLN A 166 -20.72 -2.31 5.32
C GLN A 166 -22.09 -2.38 5.96
N ARG A 167 -22.13 -2.17 7.27
CA ARG A 167 -23.39 -1.98 7.98
C ARG A 167 -23.82 -0.54 7.80
N ILE A 168 -25.06 -0.35 7.36
CA ILE A 168 -25.73 0.95 7.21
C ILE A 168 -26.44 1.29 8.51
#